data_e595197d42b1540d296acd2a50aa8d0b
#
_entry.id   e595197d42b1540d296acd2a50aa8d0b
#
_cell.length_a   1.000
_cell.length_b   1.000
_cell.length_c   1.000
_cell.angle_alpha   90.00
_cell.angle_beta   90.00
_cell.angle_gamma   90.00
#
_symmetry.space_group_name_H-M   'P 1'
#
loop_
_entity.id
_entity.type
_entity.pdbx_description
1 polymer ?
#
loop_
_entity_poly.entity_id
_entity_poly.type
_entity_poly.pdbx_seq_one_letter_code
_entity_poly.pdbx_strand_id
1 'polypeptide(L)'
;DMKPDSIVYLLDSARVTSKKDSSVVTIKTDTMKFGPRDITAKVYTGGKSQNITTNIVLLPAKAPQLDTFKVEKVYPHDTSSFTEGLLYQDGYLYESTGQPGHSTLRKVNLSTGKAVTVAKLDSQRFGEGSAIIGDKILILTYRDPRVGLIFDKNTFKLLKTFPYHVGVEGWGLCFDGKRLYTDDSTNRI
;
A
#
# COMPACT_ATOMS: atom_id res chain seq x y z
N ASP A 1 26.65 -7.87 -37.80
CA ASP A 1 26.12 -8.32 -36.48
C ASP A 1 27.32 -8.57 -35.56
N MET A 2 27.48 -7.71 -34.55
CA MET A 2 28.49 -7.94 -33.52
C MET A 2 28.04 -9.05 -32.56
N LYS A 3 28.83 -10.13 -32.45
CA LYS A 3 28.56 -11.21 -31.53
C LYS A 3 28.86 -10.74 -30.10
N PRO A 4 27.98 -10.95 -29.10
CA PRO A 4 28.29 -10.58 -27.73
C PRO A 4 29.39 -11.41 -27.13
N ASP A 5 30.26 -10.81 -26.32
CA ASP A 5 31.28 -11.52 -25.53
C ASP A 5 30.62 -12.36 -24.42
N SER A 6 29.61 -11.77 -23.78
CA SER A 6 28.74 -12.43 -22.78
C SER A 6 27.45 -11.66 -22.56
N ILE A 7 26.42 -12.38 -22.10
CA ILE A 7 25.13 -11.81 -21.66
C ILE A 7 24.90 -12.29 -20.25
N VAL A 8 24.73 -11.36 -19.31
CA VAL A 8 24.35 -11.64 -17.92
C VAL A 8 22.87 -11.34 -17.76
N TYR A 9 22.10 -12.31 -17.32
CA TYR A 9 20.67 -12.16 -17.06
C TYR A 9 20.43 -11.89 -15.58
N LEU A 10 19.65 -10.83 -15.32
CA LEU A 10 19.24 -10.43 -13.99
C LEU A 10 17.71 -10.54 -13.88
N LEU A 11 17.23 -10.94 -12.73
CA LEU A 11 15.83 -10.78 -12.33
C LEU A 11 15.79 -9.78 -11.17
N ASP A 12 15.06 -8.70 -11.34
CA ASP A 12 15.23 -7.50 -10.54
C ASP A 12 16.70 -7.06 -10.57
N SER A 13 17.40 -7.06 -9.48
CA SER A 13 18.86 -6.80 -9.43
C SER A 13 19.71 -8.05 -9.24
N ALA A 14 19.09 -9.22 -9.03
CA ALA A 14 19.78 -10.46 -8.75
C ALA A 14 20.24 -11.17 -10.04
N ARG A 15 21.53 -11.56 -10.10
CA ARG A 15 22.04 -12.36 -11.22
C ARG A 15 21.42 -13.75 -11.19
N VAL A 16 20.81 -14.16 -12.31
CA VAL A 16 20.21 -15.49 -12.49
C VAL A 16 21.15 -16.42 -13.21
N THR A 17 21.70 -16.00 -14.36
CA THR A 17 22.57 -16.81 -15.20
C THR A 17 23.39 -15.94 -16.15
N SER A 18 24.30 -16.56 -16.93
CA SER A 18 24.98 -15.88 -18.03
C SER A 18 25.22 -16.84 -19.18
N LYS A 19 25.34 -16.30 -20.40
CA LYS A 19 25.68 -17.03 -21.65
C LYS A 19 26.65 -16.23 -22.48
N LYS A 20 27.29 -16.92 -23.44
CA LYS A 20 28.20 -16.31 -24.45
C LYS A 20 27.54 -16.14 -25.81
N ASP A 21 26.26 -16.40 -25.90
CA ASP A 21 25.45 -16.30 -27.12
C ASP A 21 24.03 -15.90 -26.81
N SER A 22 23.20 -15.69 -27.84
CA SER A 22 21.79 -15.31 -27.74
C SER A 22 20.83 -16.50 -27.61
N SER A 23 21.34 -17.69 -27.21
CA SER A 23 20.45 -18.84 -27.02
C SER A 23 19.44 -18.64 -25.87
N VAL A 24 18.34 -19.35 -25.96
CA VAL A 24 17.23 -19.23 -24.97
C VAL A 24 17.71 -19.50 -23.55
N VAL A 25 17.24 -18.68 -22.62
CA VAL A 25 17.44 -18.84 -21.19
C VAL A 25 16.10 -19.11 -20.52
N THR A 26 16.05 -20.14 -19.70
CA THR A 26 14.90 -20.47 -18.87
C THR A 26 15.16 -20.01 -17.43
N ILE A 27 14.26 -19.22 -16.89
CA ILE A 27 14.29 -18.73 -15.49
C ILE A 27 13.18 -19.46 -14.74
N LYS A 28 13.54 -20.19 -13.68
CA LYS A 28 12.55 -20.80 -12.77
C LYS A 28 11.98 -19.75 -11.86
N THR A 29 10.65 -19.68 -11.76
CA THR A 29 9.92 -18.66 -11.00
C THR A 29 9.10 -19.23 -9.84
N ASP A 30 9.12 -20.53 -9.63
CA ASP A 30 8.31 -21.28 -8.67
C ASP A 30 8.55 -20.89 -7.19
N THR A 31 9.71 -20.35 -6.86
CA THR A 31 10.07 -19.89 -5.52
C THR A 31 10.05 -18.36 -5.37
N MET A 32 9.64 -17.66 -6.41
CA MET A 32 9.66 -16.20 -6.43
C MET A 32 8.37 -15.60 -5.91
N LYS A 33 8.48 -14.41 -5.32
CA LYS A 33 7.30 -13.64 -4.92
C LYS A 33 6.50 -13.22 -6.15
N PHE A 34 5.18 -13.19 -6.04
CA PHE A 34 4.29 -12.68 -7.10
C PHE A 34 4.44 -11.18 -7.32
N GLY A 35 3.87 -10.69 -8.42
CA GLY A 35 3.85 -9.29 -8.78
C GLY A 35 4.85 -8.93 -9.89
N PRO A 36 5.04 -7.62 -10.15
CA PRO A 36 5.94 -7.12 -11.18
C PRO A 36 7.40 -7.52 -10.92
N ARG A 37 8.11 -7.86 -12.00
CA ARG A 37 9.53 -8.23 -12.01
C ARG A 37 10.19 -7.65 -13.24
N ASP A 38 11.43 -7.22 -13.08
CA ASP A 38 12.28 -6.78 -14.16
C ASP A 38 13.22 -7.89 -14.60
N ILE A 39 13.20 -8.24 -15.89
CA ILE A 39 14.20 -9.10 -16.49
C ILE A 39 15.16 -8.22 -17.28
N THR A 40 16.42 -8.21 -16.89
CA THR A 40 17.47 -7.44 -17.57
C THR A 40 18.51 -8.35 -18.18
N ALA A 41 18.75 -8.19 -19.48
CA ALA A 41 19.90 -8.74 -20.16
C ALA A 41 21.00 -7.68 -20.23
N LYS A 42 22.09 -7.88 -19.51
CA LYS A 42 23.28 -7.04 -19.59
C LYS A 42 24.24 -7.63 -20.60
N VAL A 43 24.29 -7.02 -21.78
CA VAL A 43 25.07 -7.49 -22.93
C VAL A 43 26.45 -6.83 -22.91
N TYR A 44 27.49 -7.61 -22.97
CA TYR A 44 28.89 -7.15 -23.06
C TYR A 44 29.43 -7.40 -24.47
N THR A 45 30.06 -6.38 -25.04
CA THR A 45 30.66 -6.43 -26.37
C THR A 45 31.83 -5.45 -26.43
N GLY A 46 33.05 -5.96 -26.74
CA GLY A 46 34.25 -5.14 -26.90
C GLY A 46 34.55 -4.24 -25.67
N GLY A 47 34.44 -4.77 -24.48
CA GLY A 47 34.70 -4.06 -23.23
C GLY A 47 33.61 -3.06 -22.79
N LYS A 48 32.50 -2.93 -23.55
CA LYS A 48 31.33 -2.08 -23.22
C LYS A 48 30.18 -2.97 -22.75
N SER A 49 29.23 -2.39 -22.02
CA SER A 49 28.00 -3.08 -21.67
C SER A 49 26.75 -2.23 -21.94
N GLN A 50 25.65 -2.91 -22.31
CA GLN A 50 24.33 -2.32 -22.50
C GLN A 50 23.30 -3.16 -21.75
N ASN A 51 22.33 -2.50 -21.12
CA ASN A 51 21.20 -3.17 -20.48
C ASN A 51 19.99 -3.13 -21.39
N ILE A 52 19.32 -4.27 -21.52
CA ILE A 52 18.02 -4.43 -22.18
C ILE A 52 17.08 -4.98 -21.12
N THR A 53 16.05 -4.22 -20.73
CA THR A 53 15.12 -4.59 -19.66
C THR A 53 13.72 -4.76 -20.20
N THR A 54 13.01 -5.77 -19.71
CA THR A 54 11.57 -5.99 -19.92
C THR A 54 10.90 -6.31 -18.60
N ASN A 55 9.60 -6.00 -18.51
CA ASN A 55 8.80 -6.27 -17.33
C ASN A 55 7.94 -7.50 -17.55
N ILE A 56 7.79 -8.31 -16.51
CA ILE A 56 6.85 -9.42 -16.44
C ILE A 56 6.05 -9.31 -15.14
N VAL A 57 4.87 -9.95 -15.11
CA VAL A 57 4.10 -10.08 -13.88
C VAL A 57 4.00 -11.57 -13.53
N LEU A 58 4.53 -11.95 -12.38
CA LEU A 58 4.39 -13.30 -11.87
C LEU A 58 3.05 -13.45 -11.16
N LEU A 59 2.22 -14.36 -11.66
CA LEU A 59 0.92 -14.68 -11.11
C LEU A 59 0.93 -16.06 -10.44
N PRO A 60 0.01 -16.34 -9.49
CA PRO A 60 -0.18 -17.68 -8.96
C PRO A 60 -0.50 -18.67 -10.08
N ALA A 61 0.04 -19.89 -9.99
CA ALA A 61 -0.26 -20.96 -10.95
C ALA A 61 -1.73 -21.40 -10.94
N LYS A 62 -2.41 -21.17 -9.83
CA LYS A 62 -3.88 -21.37 -9.71
C LYS A 62 -4.51 -20.02 -9.36
N ALA A 63 -5.58 -19.67 -10.05
CA ALA A 63 -6.40 -18.53 -9.67
C ALA A 63 -6.92 -18.72 -8.23
N PRO A 64 -6.99 -17.65 -7.42
CA PRO A 64 -7.63 -17.73 -6.12
C PRO A 64 -9.11 -18.13 -6.29
N GLN A 65 -9.62 -18.85 -5.31
CA GLN A 65 -11.05 -19.14 -5.26
C GLN A 65 -11.80 -17.83 -5.03
N LEU A 66 -12.82 -17.58 -5.85
CA LEU A 66 -13.72 -16.45 -5.65
C LEU A 66 -14.75 -16.82 -4.61
N ASP A 67 -14.78 -16.08 -3.52
CA ASP A 67 -15.83 -16.18 -2.54
C ASP A 67 -17.06 -15.37 -2.95
N THR A 68 -18.22 -15.74 -2.44
CA THR A 68 -19.45 -14.97 -2.61
C THR A 68 -19.73 -14.15 -1.35
N PHE A 69 -20.50 -13.10 -1.49
CA PHE A 69 -20.95 -12.29 -0.35
C PHE A 69 -22.46 -12.07 -0.41
N LYS A 70 -23.05 -11.78 0.76
CA LYS A 70 -24.43 -11.36 0.92
C LYS A 70 -24.45 -10.05 1.67
N VAL A 71 -25.16 -9.04 1.14
CA VAL A 71 -25.43 -7.81 1.87
C VAL A 71 -26.51 -8.08 2.91
N GLU A 72 -26.15 -8.03 4.17
CA GLU A 72 -27.12 -8.27 5.25
C GLU A 72 -27.80 -6.98 5.71
N LYS A 73 -27.08 -5.86 5.70
CA LYS A 73 -27.64 -4.57 6.12
C LYS A 73 -26.88 -3.40 5.48
N VAL A 74 -27.62 -2.34 5.18
CA VAL A 74 -27.10 -1.06 4.70
C VAL A 74 -27.37 0.00 5.77
N TYR A 75 -26.41 0.86 6.02
CA TYR A 75 -26.50 1.96 6.97
C TYR A 75 -26.37 3.31 6.26
N PRO A 76 -27.00 4.37 6.79
CA PRO A 76 -26.80 5.72 6.27
C PRO A 76 -25.34 6.15 6.39
N HIS A 77 -24.86 6.88 5.39
CA HIS A 77 -23.51 7.44 5.38
C HIS A 77 -23.53 8.84 4.76
N ASP A 78 -22.62 9.71 5.19
CA ASP A 78 -22.45 11.05 4.61
C ASP A 78 -21.76 10.92 3.24
N THR A 79 -22.51 11.18 2.17
CA THR A 79 -22.01 11.06 0.79
C THR A 79 -20.94 12.10 0.43
N SER A 80 -20.75 13.14 1.26
CA SER A 80 -19.67 14.10 1.09
C SER A 80 -18.33 13.63 1.71
N SER A 81 -18.34 12.52 2.45
CA SER A 81 -17.13 11.93 3.01
C SER A 81 -16.29 11.28 1.92
N PHE A 82 -15.06 11.69 1.80
CA PHE A 82 -14.06 10.97 1.00
C PHE A 82 -13.35 9.97 1.90
N THR A 83 -14.00 8.84 2.14
CA THR A 83 -13.59 7.83 3.13
C THR A 83 -12.32 7.10 2.68
N GLU A 84 -11.27 7.14 3.50
CA GLU A 84 -10.02 6.43 3.29
C GLU A 84 -9.75 5.36 4.36
N GLY A 85 -10.23 5.57 5.58
CA GLY A 85 -10.18 4.58 6.64
C GLY A 85 -11.51 4.48 7.36
N LEU A 86 -11.96 3.26 7.62
CA LEU A 86 -13.24 3.00 8.27
C LEU A 86 -13.13 1.85 9.27
N LEU A 87 -13.40 2.13 10.52
CA LEU A 87 -13.31 1.18 11.63
C LEU A 87 -14.60 1.17 12.41
N TYR A 88 -15.05 -0.01 12.82
CA TYR A 88 -16.20 -0.14 13.70
C TYR A 88 -15.74 -0.50 15.12
N GLN A 89 -16.20 0.25 16.11
CA GLN A 89 -16.03 -0.07 17.51
C GLN A 89 -17.15 0.52 18.36
N ASP A 90 -17.69 -0.27 19.27
CA ASP A 90 -18.65 0.16 20.30
C ASP A 90 -19.88 0.93 19.75
N GLY A 91 -20.44 0.45 18.63
CA GLY A 91 -21.63 1.05 18.00
C GLY A 91 -21.35 2.27 17.13
N TYR A 92 -20.08 2.66 16.96
CA TYR A 92 -19.67 3.80 16.16
C TYR A 92 -18.72 3.38 15.04
N LEU A 93 -18.76 4.13 13.95
CA LEU A 93 -17.70 4.13 12.95
C LEU A 93 -16.69 5.22 13.29
N TYR A 94 -15.41 4.89 13.19
CA TYR A 94 -14.30 5.85 13.21
C TYR A 94 -13.80 5.94 11.78
N GLU A 95 -13.91 7.12 11.21
CA GLU A 95 -13.69 7.38 9.81
C GLU A 95 -12.58 8.41 9.63
N SER A 96 -11.54 8.08 8.88
CA SER A 96 -10.60 9.04 8.35
C SER A 96 -10.96 9.37 6.90
N THR A 97 -10.92 10.67 6.57
CA THR A 97 -11.27 11.14 5.24
C THR A 97 -10.08 11.83 4.58
N GLY A 98 -10.03 11.73 3.24
CA GLY A 98 -9.04 12.37 2.41
C GLY A 98 -9.40 13.79 1.97
N GLN A 99 -8.67 14.29 1.01
CA GLN A 99 -8.70 15.60 0.34
C GLN A 99 -8.09 16.76 1.14
N PRO A 100 -7.05 17.43 0.59
CA PRO A 100 -6.39 18.56 1.23
C PRO A 100 -7.39 19.67 1.61
N GLY A 101 -7.27 20.20 2.82
CA GLY A 101 -8.19 21.20 3.36
C GLY A 101 -9.53 20.66 3.85
N HIS A 102 -9.88 19.41 3.52
CA HIS A 102 -11.14 18.77 3.88
C HIS A 102 -10.99 17.49 4.70
N SER A 103 -9.76 16.99 4.86
CA SER A 103 -9.49 15.78 5.62
C SER A 103 -9.89 15.89 7.08
N THR A 104 -10.55 14.85 7.58
CA THR A 104 -11.09 14.80 8.94
C THR A 104 -10.90 13.42 9.55
N LEU A 105 -10.90 13.38 10.89
CA LEU A 105 -11.21 12.19 11.67
C LEU A 105 -12.60 12.36 12.27
N ARG A 106 -13.48 11.40 12.07
CA ARG A 106 -14.87 11.44 12.50
C ARG A 106 -15.22 10.24 13.39
N LYS A 107 -16.05 10.48 14.39
CA LYS A 107 -16.82 9.43 15.08
C LYS A 107 -18.25 9.52 14.61
N VAL A 108 -18.73 8.49 13.93
CA VAL A 108 -20.02 8.48 13.25
C VAL A 108 -20.94 7.48 13.94
N ASN A 109 -22.16 7.90 14.27
CA ASN A 109 -23.18 6.98 14.77
C ASN A 109 -23.63 6.06 13.62
N LEU A 110 -23.46 4.75 13.81
CA LEU A 110 -23.75 3.76 12.78
C LEU A 110 -25.20 3.81 12.29
N SER A 111 -26.16 3.98 13.19
CA SER A 111 -27.58 3.92 12.86
C SER A 111 -28.06 5.13 12.08
N THR A 112 -27.48 6.30 12.32
CA THR A 112 -27.93 7.58 11.74
C THR A 112 -27.01 8.11 10.65
N GLY A 113 -25.79 7.58 10.53
CA GLY A 113 -24.77 8.09 9.61
C GLY A 113 -24.22 9.48 9.98
N LYS A 114 -24.62 10.04 11.13
CA LYS A 114 -24.23 11.39 11.56
C LYS A 114 -22.95 11.35 12.38
N ALA A 115 -22.01 12.24 12.06
CA ALA A 115 -20.82 12.45 12.86
C ALA A 115 -21.21 13.09 14.21
N VAL A 116 -20.79 12.46 15.31
CA VAL A 116 -20.98 12.95 16.69
C VAL A 116 -19.76 13.70 17.21
N THR A 117 -18.59 13.42 16.62
CA THR A 117 -17.33 14.12 16.90
C THR A 117 -16.55 14.23 15.60
N VAL A 118 -15.92 15.37 15.37
CA VAL A 118 -15.07 15.64 14.20
C VAL A 118 -13.81 16.36 14.62
N ALA A 119 -12.66 15.86 14.21
CA ALA A 119 -11.40 16.59 14.25
C ALA A 119 -10.93 16.87 12.81
N LYS A 120 -10.62 18.12 12.50
CA LYS A 120 -10.02 18.48 11.21
C LYS A 120 -8.53 18.16 11.23
N LEU A 121 -8.03 17.60 10.14
CA LEU A 121 -6.59 17.48 9.89
C LEU A 121 -6.04 18.84 9.42
N ASP A 122 -4.73 19.00 9.51
CA ASP A 122 -4.05 20.13 8.89
C ASP A 122 -4.38 20.22 7.39
N SER A 123 -4.57 21.45 6.88
CA SER A 123 -5.03 21.70 5.51
C SER A 123 -4.11 21.16 4.42
N GLN A 124 -2.85 20.91 4.74
CA GLN A 124 -1.87 20.31 3.83
C GLN A 124 -1.91 18.76 3.83
N ARG A 125 -2.73 18.16 4.71
CA ARG A 125 -2.77 16.71 4.87
C ARG A 125 -3.92 16.11 4.09
N PHE A 126 -3.61 15.00 3.44
CA PHE A 126 -4.61 14.08 2.93
C PHE A 126 -4.64 12.88 3.88
N GLY A 127 -5.72 12.69 4.61
CA GLY A 127 -5.88 11.57 5.54
C GLY A 127 -6.13 10.28 4.76
N GLU A 128 -5.52 9.21 5.22
CA GLU A 128 -5.57 7.86 4.62
C GLU A 128 -6.06 6.84 5.65
N GLY A 129 -5.64 5.60 5.50
CA GLY A 129 -6.02 4.50 6.36
C GLY A 129 -5.78 4.77 7.84
N SER A 130 -6.63 4.19 8.67
CA SER A 130 -6.60 4.37 10.11
C SER A 130 -6.67 3.05 10.88
N ALA A 131 -6.15 3.05 12.11
CA ALA A 131 -6.22 1.92 13.04
C ALA A 131 -6.46 2.41 14.47
N ILE A 132 -7.20 1.62 15.26
CA ILE A 132 -7.40 1.86 16.68
C ILE A 132 -6.50 0.93 17.48
N ILE A 133 -5.71 1.50 18.39
CA ILE A 133 -4.86 0.77 19.35
C ILE A 133 -5.15 1.31 20.74
N GLY A 134 -5.88 0.54 21.54
CA GLY A 134 -6.32 0.95 22.87
C GLY A 134 -7.14 2.25 22.81
N ASP A 135 -6.62 3.29 23.43
CA ASP A 135 -7.22 4.63 23.52
C ASP A 135 -6.75 5.60 22.43
N LYS A 136 -6.07 5.09 21.41
CA LYS A 136 -5.48 5.92 20.33
C LYS A 136 -6.01 5.54 18.97
N ILE A 137 -6.13 6.54 18.11
CA ILE A 137 -6.41 6.37 16.69
C ILE A 137 -5.20 6.83 15.92
N LEU A 138 -4.64 5.94 15.09
CA LEU A 138 -3.56 6.23 14.18
C LEU A 138 -4.16 6.49 12.79
N ILE A 139 -3.64 7.49 12.10
CA ILE A 139 -4.00 7.82 10.72
C ILE A 139 -2.70 8.00 9.94
N LEU A 140 -2.61 7.39 8.77
CA LEU A 140 -1.56 7.69 7.80
C LEU A 140 -1.96 8.90 6.96
N THR A 141 -0.98 9.57 6.37
CA THR A 141 -1.23 10.64 5.39
C THR A 141 -0.56 10.29 4.07
N TYR A 142 -1.22 10.68 2.98
CA TYR A 142 -0.73 10.47 1.62
C TYR A 142 0.43 11.39 1.28
N ARG A 143 1.48 10.87 0.67
CA ARG A 143 2.65 11.60 0.15
C ARG A 143 3.43 12.44 1.17
N ASP A 144 4.47 13.08 0.68
CA ASP A 144 5.37 13.90 1.49
C ASP A 144 4.71 15.20 2.01
N PRO A 145 5.08 15.57 3.25
CA PRO A 145 5.89 14.79 4.15
C PRO A 145 5.09 13.61 4.73
N ARG A 146 5.65 12.40 4.64
CA ARG A 146 5.02 11.16 5.13
C ARG A 146 4.96 11.18 6.65
N VAL A 147 3.78 11.43 7.15
CA VAL A 147 3.54 11.63 8.59
C VAL A 147 2.34 10.80 9.01
N GLY A 148 2.52 10.02 10.06
CA GLY A 148 1.40 9.43 10.76
C GLY A 148 0.93 10.37 11.88
N LEU A 149 -0.36 10.36 12.14
CA LEU A 149 -1.02 11.15 13.17
C LEU A 149 -1.55 10.22 14.25
N ILE A 150 -1.38 10.59 15.51
CA ILE A 150 -1.95 9.85 16.65
C ILE A 150 -2.91 10.76 17.38
N PHE A 151 -4.18 10.37 17.39
CA PHE A 151 -5.23 11.05 18.12
C PHE A 151 -5.62 10.27 19.38
N ASP A 152 -6.05 10.99 20.41
CA ASP A 152 -6.77 10.41 21.52
C ASP A 152 -8.19 10.03 21.06
N LYS A 153 -8.59 8.78 21.29
CA LYS A 153 -9.86 8.23 20.79
C LYS A 153 -11.09 8.87 21.46
N ASN A 154 -10.96 9.36 22.68
CA ASN A 154 -12.06 9.91 23.44
C ASN A 154 -12.26 11.41 23.19
N THR A 155 -11.15 12.15 23.13
CA THR A 155 -11.18 13.62 23.00
C THR A 155 -10.97 14.10 21.57
N PHE A 156 -10.53 13.24 20.66
CA PHE A 156 -10.15 13.58 19.28
C PHE A 156 -9.06 14.65 19.19
N LYS A 157 -8.29 14.83 20.25
CA LYS A 157 -7.11 15.70 20.25
C LYS A 157 -5.94 15.01 19.59
N LEU A 158 -5.23 15.71 18.71
CA LEU A 158 -3.96 15.27 18.17
C LEU A 158 -2.93 15.21 19.31
N LEU A 159 -2.41 14.04 19.58
CA LEU A 159 -1.42 13.80 20.64
C LEU A 159 0.01 13.92 20.10
N LYS A 160 0.25 13.36 18.91
CA LYS A 160 1.60 13.25 18.34
C LYS A 160 1.54 13.05 16.83
N THR A 161 2.58 13.50 16.16
CA THR A 161 2.91 13.10 14.78
C THR A 161 4.18 12.25 14.80
N PHE A 162 4.31 11.36 13.83
CA PHE A 162 5.52 10.55 13.66
C PHE A 162 5.84 10.39 12.18
N PRO A 163 7.12 10.48 11.79
CA PRO A 163 7.52 10.13 10.44
C PRO A 163 7.41 8.62 10.27
N TYR A 164 6.95 8.15 9.11
CA TYR A 164 7.06 6.75 8.75
C TYR A 164 7.90 6.59 7.48
N HIS A 165 8.71 5.55 7.45
CA HIS A 165 9.70 5.32 6.39
C HIS A 165 9.47 3.99 5.66
N VAL A 166 8.38 3.32 6.00
CA VAL A 166 7.98 2.08 5.36
C VAL A 166 7.13 2.44 4.15
N GLY A 167 7.49 1.86 3.00
CA GLY A 167 6.74 2.06 1.79
C GLY A 167 7.04 3.35 1.01
N VAL A 168 6.27 3.57 -0.04
CA VAL A 168 6.37 4.73 -0.94
C VAL A 168 5.36 5.80 -0.55
N GLU A 169 4.13 5.40 -0.28
CA GLU A 169 3.00 6.24 0.12
C GLU A 169 2.33 5.61 1.35
N GLY A 170 1.53 6.33 2.07
CA GLY A 170 0.72 5.77 3.16
C GLY A 170 -0.72 5.66 2.67
N TRP A 171 -1.24 4.44 2.61
CA TRP A 171 -2.59 4.13 2.17
C TRP A 171 -3.37 3.40 3.28
N GLY A 172 -3.81 2.17 3.05
CA GLY A 172 -4.55 1.40 4.03
C GLY A 172 -3.76 1.15 5.32
N LEU A 173 -4.46 1.05 6.42
CA LEU A 173 -3.89 0.70 7.73
C LEU A 173 -4.87 -0.18 8.50
N CYS A 174 -4.40 -1.30 9.02
CA CYS A 174 -5.18 -2.12 9.94
C CYS A 174 -4.32 -2.68 11.07
N PHE A 175 -4.98 -3.10 12.16
CA PHE A 175 -4.34 -3.65 13.35
C PHE A 175 -4.97 -4.99 13.73
N ASP A 176 -4.15 -6.03 13.86
CA ASP A 176 -4.58 -7.40 14.21
C ASP A 176 -4.56 -7.68 15.72
N GLY A 177 -4.33 -6.67 16.55
CA GLY A 177 -4.12 -6.80 17.99
C GLY A 177 -2.65 -6.91 18.39
N LYS A 178 -1.75 -7.12 17.43
CA LYS A 178 -0.30 -7.26 17.68
C LYS A 178 0.55 -6.44 16.72
N ARG A 179 0.17 -6.36 15.46
CA ARG A 179 0.92 -5.70 14.38
C ARG A 179 0.02 -4.75 13.60
N LEU A 180 0.61 -3.70 13.10
CA LEU A 180 0.02 -2.84 12.08
C LEU A 180 0.40 -3.37 10.69
N TYR A 181 -0.56 -3.41 9.80
CA TYR A 181 -0.38 -3.72 8.38
C TYR A 181 -0.76 -2.48 7.58
N THR A 182 0.07 -2.16 6.61
CA THR A 182 -0.15 -1.03 5.70
C THR A 182 0.22 -1.43 4.28
N ASP A 183 -0.47 -0.88 3.32
CA ASP A 183 -0.09 -0.90 1.92
C ASP A 183 0.41 0.47 1.47
N ASP A 184 1.17 0.51 0.38
CA ASP A 184 2.00 1.66 0.02
C ASP A 184 2.09 1.93 -1.49
N SER A 185 1.09 1.57 -2.26
CA SER A 185 1.06 1.59 -3.72
C SER A 185 1.95 0.54 -4.41
N THR A 186 2.62 -0.31 -3.66
CA THR A 186 3.43 -1.40 -4.21
C THR A 186 2.74 -2.76 -4.01
N ASN A 187 3.41 -3.83 -4.40
CA ASN A 187 2.94 -5.20 -4.17
C ASN A 187 3.36 -5.77 -2.79
N ARG A 188 3.68 -4.91 -1.84
CA ARG A 188 4.09 -5.27 -0.47
C ARG A 188 3.07 -4.80 0.54
N ILE A 189 2.93 -5.59 1.59
CA ILE A 189 2.18 -5.27 2.81
C ILE A 189 3.12 -5.48 3.99
#